data_8df77619b3982757ac9d966e115509fb
#
_entry.id   8df77619b3982757ac9d966e115509fb
#
_cell.length_a   1.000
_cell.length_b   1.000
_cell.length_c   1.000
_cell.angle_alpha   90.00
_cell.angle_beta   90.00
_cell.angle_gamma   90.00
#
_symmetry.space_group_name_H-M   'P 1'
#
loop_
_entity.id
_entity.type
_entity.pdbx_description
1 polymer ?
#
loop_
_entity_poly.entity_id
_entity_poly.type
_entity_poly.pdbx_seq_one_letter_code
_entity_poly.pdbx_strand_id
1 'polypeptide(L)'
;MKSIFPFLSLYRTHWGRLLLGIVLAIAGLTASIGLLSLSGWFLSASFLAGSAIIFNFFYPSSGVRGLAIGRTISRYFERLVTHDATFRVLANLRVTVFRKLIPLSPRGLNRFRNSELLNRLVADVDTLDTLYLNLMSPFVSAIMLIVFMGIGLTFVSPLLALVICGSLTVLLIIFPMLFYRLGRKSGAIVIQARANYRSQFIEWIQMHAEFLLFDVVGQATNKLNQTEKNGLMHRVKKAD
;
A
#
# COMPACT_ATOMS: atom_id res chain seq x y z
N MET A 1 0.80 8.94 18.84
CA MET A 1 1.64 9.48 17.75
C MET A 1 3.14 9.56 18.06
N LYS A 2 3.59 9.53 19.32
CA LYS A 2 5.02 9.58 19.70
C LYS A 2 5.84 8.30 19.39
N SER A 3 5.18 7.18 19.07
CA SER A 3 5.86 5.89 18.82
C SER A 3 6.26 5.64 17.35
N ILE A 4 5.87 6.53 16.42
CA ILE A 4 6.18 6.37 14.99
C ILE A 4 7.56 6.98 14.64
N PHE A 5 8.03 7.95 15.43
CA PHE A 5 9.29 8.66 15.21
C PHE A 5 10.55 7.76 15.15
N PRO A 6 10.73 6.76 16.06
CA PRO A 6 11.89 5.88 15.98
C PRO A 6 11.91 4.96 14.76
N PHE A 7 10.73 4.69 14.15
CA PHE A 7 10.64 3.89 12.92
C PHE A 7 11.02 4.70 11.69
N LEU A 8 10.68 5.99 11.65
CA LEU A 8 11.11 6.88 10.57
C LEU A 8 12.65 7.04 10.50
N SER A 9 13.35 6.90 11.62
CA SER A 9 14.82 6.98 11.62
C SER A 9 15.48 5.79 10.91
N LEU A 10 14.85 4.61 10.89
CA LEU A 10 15.35 3.44 10.16
C LEU A 10 15.27 3.65 8.63
N TYR A 11 14.27 4.39 8.15
CA TYR A 11 14.14 4.73 6.73
C TYR A 11 15.24 5.70 6.26
N ARG A 12 15.84 6.45 7.18
CA ARG A 12 16.90 7.43 6.87
C ARG A 12 18.15 6.78 6.25
N THR A 13 18.45 5.54 6.58
CA THR A 13 19.62 4.81 6.06
C THR A 13 19.46 4.44 4.57
N HIS A 14 18.25 4.32 4.06
CA HIS A 14 17.95 3.94 2.67
C HIS A 14 17.20 5.03 1.90
N TRP A 15 17.25 6.27 2.37
CA TRP A 15 16.45 7.36 1.82
C TRP A 15 16.70 7.61 0.33
N GLY A 16 17.92 7.42 -0.16
CA GLY A 16 18.22 7.59 -1.59
C GLY A 16 17.41 6.66 -2.51
N ARG A 17 17.22 5.39 -2.11
CA ARG A 17 16.42 4.43 -2.88
C ARG A 17 14.93 4.73 -2.80
N LEU A 18 14.45 5.12 -1.62
CA LEU A 18 13.06 5.52 -1.43
C LEU A 18 12.72 6.77 -2.26
N LEU A 19 13.62 7.74 -2.28
CA LEU A 19 13.49 8.95 -3.09
C LEU A 19 13.51 8.62 -4.58
N LEU A 20 14.38 7.72 -5.02
CA LEU A 20 14.41 7.22 -6.40
C LEU A 20 13.08 6.52 -6.77
N GLY A 21 12.50 5.72 -5.87
CA GLY A 21 11.18 5.13 -6.05
C GLY A 21 10.08 6.19 -6.24
N ILE A 22 10.10 7.25 -5.43
CA ILE A 22 9.15 8.37 -5.54
C ILE A 22 9.33 9.11 -6.87
N VAL A 23 10.57 9.38 -7.29
CA VAL A 23 10.85 10.04 -8.59
C VAL A 23 10.31 9.19 -9.75
N LEU A 24 10.54 7.88 -9.72
CA LEU A 24 10.01 6.96 -10.73
C LEU A 24 8.47 6.89 -10.71
N ALA A 25 7.85 6.95 -9.53
CA ALA A 25 6.40 7.03 -9.40
C ALA A 25 5.85 8.31 -10.04
N ILE A 26 6.48 9.46 -9.78
CA ILE A 26 6.12 10.74 -10.38
C ILE A 26 6.29 10.69 -11.91
N ALA A 27 7.40 10.15 -12.39
CA ALA A 27 7.64 9.97 -13.83
C ALA A 27 6.57 9.10 -14.50
N GLY A 28 6.20 7.97 -13.87
CA GLY A 28 5.15 7.09 -14.34
C GLY A 28 3.75 7.73 -14.35
N LEU A 29 3.43 8.53 -13.34
CA LEU A 29 2.18 9.29 -13.26
C LEU A 29 2.15 10.40 -14.32
N THR A 30 3.23 11.17 -14.46
CA THR A 30 3.36 12.23 -15.48
C THR A 30 3.23 11.65 -16.88
N ALA A 31 3.89 10.53 -17.16
CA ALA A 31 3.75 9.82 -18.42
C ALA A 31 2.29 9.36 -18.68
N SER A 32 1.59 8.92 -17.64
CA SER A 32 0.17 8.51 -17.74
C SER A 32 -0.75 9.68 -18.09
N ILE A 33 -0.54 10.81 -17.44
CA ILE A 33 -1.33 12.03 -17.70
C ILE A 33 -0.97 12.58 -19.09
N GLY A 34 0.31 12.63 -19.43
CA GLY A 34 0.76 13.05 -20.76
C GLY A 34 0.17 12.18 -21.87
N LEU A 35 0.11 10.87 -21.65
CA LEU A 35 -0.50 9.92 -22.57
C LEU A 35 -2.00 10.21 -22.78
N LEU A 36 -2.75 10.42 -21.70
CA LEU A 36 -4.18 10.73 -21.77
C LEU A 36 -4.42 12.09 -22.44
N SER A 37 -3.64 13.11 -22.07
CA SER A 37 -3.75 14.46 -22.63
C SER A 37 -3.39 14.48 -24.11
N LEU A 38 -2.28 13.83 -24.50
CA LEU A 38 -1.85 13.76 -25.89
C LEU A 38 -2.84 12.95 -26.75
N SER A 39 -3.37 11.85 -26.23
CA SER A 39 -4.37 11.05 -26.90
C SER A 39 -5.69 11.82 -27.09
N GLY A 40 -6.14 12.53 -26.05
CA GLY A 40 -7.32 13.39 -26.13
C GLY A 40 -7.17 14.52 -27.12
N TRP A 41 -6.03 15.21 -27.09
CA TRP A 41 -5.69 16.24 -28.06
C TRP A 41 -5.64 15.68 -29.49
N PHE A 42 -4.98 14.54 -29.67
CA PHE A 42 -4.86 13.88 -30.98
C PHE A 42 -6.22 13.52 -31.58
N LEU A 43 -7.13 12.97 -30.78
CA LEU A 43 -8.50 12.66 -31.19
C LEU A 43 -9.27 13.93 -31.59
N SER A 44 -9.20 14.97 -30.76
CA SER A 44 -9.87 16.25 -31.03
C SER A 44 -9.33 16.93 -32.28
N ALA A 45 -8.00 16.97 -32.43
CA ALA A 45 -7.34 17.54 -33.58
C ALA A 45 -7.63 16.76 -34.87
N SER A 46 -7.69 15.42 -34.81
CA SER A 46 -8.06 14.58 -35.95
C SER A 46 -9.51 14.81 -36.39
N PHE A 47 -10.42 15.02 -35.44
CA PHE A 47 -11.82 15.33 -35.72
C PHE A 47 -11.96 16.70 -36.41
N LEU A 48 -11.26 17.74 -35.90
CA LEU A 48 -11.30 19.09 -36.45
C LEU A 48 -10.62 19.19 -37.85
N ALA A 49 -9.58 18.40 -38.07
CA ALA A 49 -8.88 18.34 -39.35
C ALA A 49 -9.74 17.69 -40.44
N GLY A 50 -10.71 16.87 -40.11
CA GLY A 50 -11.59 16.18 -41.05
C GLY A 50 -10.81 15.40 -42.12
N SER A 51 -11.20 15.57 -43.38
CA SER A 51 -10.50 14.98 -44.55
C SER A 51 -9.35 15.82 -45.08
N ALA A 52 -8.91 16.86 -44.35
CA ALA A 52 -7.81 17.70 -44.79
C ALA A 52 -6.48 16.92 -44.76
N ILE A 53 -5.84 16.80 -45.89
CA ILE A 53 -4.63 16.00 -46.17
C ILE A 53 -3.40 16.46 -45.35
N ILE A 54 -3.47 17.58 -44.64
CA ILE A 54 -2.33 18.28 -44.03
C ILE A 54 -2.07 17.84 -42.57
N PHE A 55 -2.93 16.98 -41.97
CA PHE A 55 -2.72 16.56 -40.57
C PHE A 55 -1.63 15.48 -40.48
N ASN A 56 -0.53 15.83 -39.84
CA ASN A 56 0.60 14.90 -39.69
C ASN A 56 0.37 13.96 -38.47
N PHE A 57 -0.08 12.72 -38.74
CA PHE A 57 -0.31 11.69 -37.74
C PHE A 57 0.94 11.13 -37.08
N PHE A 58 2.10 11.30 -37.71
CA PHE A 58 3.32 10.64 -37.27
C PHE A 58 3.81 11.14 -35.90
N TYR A 59 3.86 12.44 -35.70
CA TYR A 59 4.35 13.02 -34.44
C TYR A 59 3.49 12.67 -33.21
N PRO A 60 2.17 12.87 -33.25
CA PRO A 60 1.33 12.51 -32.11
C PRO A 60 1.33 11.01 -31.82
N SER A 61 1.30 10.16 -32.85
CA SER A 61 1.31 8.70 -32.65
C SER A 61 2.62 8.19 -32.07
N SER A 62 3.75 8.74 -32.48
CA SER A 62 5.06 8.40 -31.88
C SER A 62 5.16 8.90 -30.44
N GLY A 63 4.63 10.08 -30.14
CA GLY A 63 4.54 10.61 -28.78
C GLY A 63 3.72 9.72 -27.84
N VAL A 64 2.55 9.27 -28.28
CA VAL A 64 1.70 8.33 -27.53
C VAL A 64 2.44 7.02 -27.24
N ARG A 65 3.12 6.45 -28.25
CA ARG A 65 3.93 5.22 -28.06
C ARG A 65 5.07 5.44 -27.08
N GLY A 66 5.80 6.55 -27.20
CA GLY A 66 6.91 6.91 -26.30
C GLY A 66 6.44 7.04 -24.85
N LEU A 67 5.33 7.75 -24.62
CA LEU A 67 4.75 7.91 -23.28
C LEU A 67 4.22 6.59 -22.72
N ALA A 68 3.63 5.72 -23.54
CA ALA A 68 3.18 4.39 -23.11
C ALA A 68 4.34 3.51 -22.65
N ILE A 69 5.43 3.48 -23.41
CA ILE A 69 6.65 2.76 -23.05
C ILE A 69 7.28 3.38 -21.80
N GLY A 70 7.44 4.69 -21.75
CA GLY A 70 7.98 5.40 -20.59
C GLY A 70 7.20 5.14 -19.30
N ARG A 71 5.87 5.15 -19.38
CA ARG A 71 4.99 4.77 -18.26
C ARG A 71 5.27 3.35 -17.77
N THR A 72 5.35 2.39 -18.69
CA THR A 72 5.55 0.98 -18.34
C THR A 72 6.92 0.77 -17.69
N ILE A 73 7.97 1.34 -18.26
CA ILE A 73 9.33 1.28 -17.75
C ILE A 73 9.41 1.92 -16.36
N SER A 74 8.88 3.15 -16.21
CA SER A 74 8.88 3.85 -14.92
C SER A 74 8.15 3.07 -13.83
N ARG A 75 7.00 2.48 -14.14
CA ARG A 75 6.24 1.64 -13.21
C ARG A 75 6.98 0.36 -12.82
N TYR A 76 7.66 -0.26 -13.75
CA TYR A 76 8.46 -1.46 -13.49
C TYR A 76 9.62 -1.14 -12.53
N PHE A 77 10.40 -0.11 -12.84
CA PHE A 77 11.54 0.28 -12.00
C PHE A 77 11.09 0.85 -10.65
N GLU A 78 9.99 1.59 -10.59
CA GLU A 78 9.38 2.03 -9.34
C GLU A 78 9.14 0.84 -8.40
N ARG A 79 8.44 -0.20 -8.90
CA ARG A 79 8.18 -1.41 -8.09
C ARG A 79 9.46 -2.09 -7.65
N LEU A 80 10.40 -2.29 -8.56
CA LEU A 80 11.65 -2.97 -8.27
C LEU A 80 12.44 -2.25 -7.17
N VAL A 81 12.64 -0.94 -7.32
CA VAL A 81 13.41 -0.12 -6.38
C VAL A 81 12.70 -0.02 -5.02
N THR A 82 11.39 0.17 -5.05
CA THR A 82 10.60 0.31 -3.83
C THR A 82 10.56 -0.99 -3.03
N HIS A 83 10.38 -2.13 -3.68
CA HIS A 83 10.44 -3.43 -3.03
C HIS A 83 11.83 -3.75 -2.47
N ASP A 84 12.92 -3.51 -3.24
CA ASP A 84 14.29 -3.70 -2.71
C ASP A 84 14.55 -2.83 -1.49
N ALA A 85 14.13 -1.56 -1.52
CA ALA A 85 14.28 -0.65 -0.40
C ALA A 85 13.52 -1.15 0.84
N THR A 86 12.29 -1.61 0.67
CA THR A 86 11.44 -2.07 1.76
C THR A 86 11.97 -3.36 2.38
N PHE A 87 12.39 -4.33 1.58
CA PHE A 87 12.98 -5.57 2.10
C PHE A 87 14.24 -5.32 2.92
N ARG A 88 15.07 -4.37 2.53
CA ARG A 88 16.27 -3.99 3.31
C ARG A 88 15.90 -3.32 4.64
N VAL A 89 14.89 -2.46 4.65
CA VAL A 89 14.38 -1.87 5.89
C VAL A 89 13.83 -2.95 6.81
N LEU A 90 13.04 -3.90 6.27
CA LEU A 90 12.51 -5.04 7.03
C LEU A 90 13.62 -5.92 7.61
N ALA A 91 14.65 -6.24 6.81
CA ALA A 91 15.79 -7.03 7.27
C ALA A 91 16.51 -6.33 8.42
N ASN A 92 16.77 -5.02 8.29
CA ASN A 92 17.41 -4.22 9.35
C ASN A 92 16.54 -4.12 10.61
N LEU A 93 15.22 -3.99 10.43
CA LEU A 93 14.27 -3.95 11.53
C LEU A 93 14.29 -5.28 12.30
N ARG A 94 14.21 -6.42 11.60
CA ARG A 94 14.27 -7.76 12.21
C ARG A 94 15.55 -7.94 13.02
N VAL A 95 16.70 -7.59 12.45
CA VAL A 95 17.98 -7.66 13.16
C VAL A 95 18.00 -6.76 14.39
N THR A 96 17.48 -5.54 14.28
CA THR A 96 17.44 -4.58 15.39
C THR A 96 16.55 -5.05 16.52
N VAL A 97 15.37 -5.59 16.19
CA VAL A 97 14.44 -6.14 17.19
C VAL A 97 15.06 -7.37 17.86
N PHE A 98 15.68 -8.26 17.08
CA PHE A 98 16.33 -9.45 17.61
C PHE A 98 17.49 -9.10 18.55
N ARG A 99 18.33 -8.13 18.19
CA ARG A 99 19.42 -7.63 19.07
C ARG A 99 18.92 -7.06 20.39
N LYS A 100 17.73 -6.47 20.40
CA LYS A 100 17.10 -5.96 21.64
C LYS A 100 16.48 -7.06 22.48
N LEU A 101 16.14 -8.20 21.89
CA LEU A 101 15.57 -9.36 22.61
C LEU A 101 16.65 -10.21 23.28
N ILE A 102 17.84 -10.34 22.65
CA ILE A 102 18.93 -11.17 23.19
C ILE A 102 19.29 -10.85 24.66
N PRO A 103 19.43 -9.56 25.06
CA PRO A 103 19.82 -9.24 26.45
C PRO A 103 18.66 -9.38 27.45
N LEU A 104 17.43 -9.70 27.02
CA LEU A 104 16.32 -9.90 27.93
C LEU A 104 16.50 -11.24 28.68
N SER A 105 16.44 -11.16 30.02
CA SER A 105 16.52 -12.34 30.89
C SER A 105 15.42 -13.37 30.54
N PRO A 106 15.72 -14.68 30.65
CA PRO A 106 14.69 -15.74 30.46
C PRO A 106 13.41 -15.51 31.28
N ARG A 107 13.52 -14.91 32.47
CA ARG A 107 12.36 -14.52 33.28
C ARG A 107 11.49 -13.44 32.64
N GLY A 108 12.09 -12.54 31.84
CA GLY A 108 11.36 -11.52 31.10
C GLY A 108 10.66 -12.08 29.85
N LEU A 109 11.29 -13.06 29.20
CA LEU A 109 10.75 -13.74 28.03
C LEU A 109 9.59 -14.70 28.39
N ASN A 110 9.67 -15.37 29.55
CA ASN A 110 8.59 -16.27 30.03
C ASN A 110 7.27 -15.55 30.35
N ARG A 111 7.30 -14.22 30.44
CA ARG A 111 6.08 -13.39 30.59
C ARG A 111 5.26 -13.30 29.30
N PHE A 112 5.88 -13.60 28.17
CA PHE A 112 5.21 -13.64 26.86
C PHE A 112 5.11 -15.08 26.39
N ARG A 113 3.93 -15.49 25.91
CA ARG A 113 3.80 -16.78 25.21
C ARG A 113 4.73 -16.77 23.99
N ASN A 114 5.49 -17.81 23.77
CA ASN A 114 6.43 -17.93 22.64
C ASN A 114 5.76 -17.64 21.29
N SER A 115 4.50 -18.03 21.13
CA SER A 115 3.68 -17.76 19.96
C SER A 115 3.35 -16.26 19.77
N GLU A 116 3.19 -15.51 20.86
CA GLU A 116 2.88 -14.07 20.81
C GLU A 116 4.10 -13.24 20.41
N LEU A 117 5.27 -13.58 20.95
CA LEU A 117 6.54 -12.94 20.57
C LEU A 117 6.87 -13.18 19.11
N LEU A 118 6.74 -14.42 18.63
CA LEU A 118 6.98 -14.76 17.24
C LEU A 118 5.99 -14.05 16.29
N ASN A 119 4.71 -14.00 16.67
CA ASN A 119 3.70 -13.29 15.89
C ASN A 119 3.98 -11.79 15.81
N ARG A 120 4.36 -11.14 16.90
CA ARG A 120 4.70 -9.71 16.89
C ARG A 120 5.94 -9.44 16.05
N LEU A 121 6.96 -10.29 16.15
CA LEU A 121 8.19 -10.16 15.38
C LEU A 121 7.99 -10.30 13.87
N VAL A 122 7.10 -11.18 13.44
CA VAL A 122 6.89 -11.45 12.02
C VAL A 122 5.75 -10.59 11.46
N ALA A 123 4.57 -10.63 12.07
CA ALA A 123 3.38 -9.99 11.53
C ALA A 123 3.38 -8.45 11.65
N ASP A 124 3.92 -7.90 12.74
CA ASP A 124 3.95 -6.44 12.92
C ASP A 124 4.99 -5.80 11.99
N VAL A 125 6.09 -6.51 11.73
CA VAL A 125 7.12 -6.05 10.78
C VAL A 125 6.59 -6.05 9.34
N ASP A 126 5.89 -7.10 8.92
CA ASP A 126 5.29 -7.18 7.58
C ASP A 126 4.18 -6.12 7.35
N THR A 127 3.50 -5.70 8.42
CA THR A 127 2.50 -4.63 8.37
C THR A 127 3.12 -3.27 8.04
N LEU A 128 4.35 -3.01 8.48
CA LEU A 128 5.07 -1.75 8.20
C LEU A 128 5.43 -1.62 6.70
N ASP A 129 5.77 -2.73 6.04
CA ASP A 129 6.00 -2.77 4.59
C ASP A 129 4.76 -2.32 3.81
N THR A 130 3.64 -2.95 4.12
CA THR A 130 2.34 -2.65 3.50
C THR A 130 1.95 -1.18 3.69
N LEU A 131 2.24 -0.60 4.85
CA LEU A 131 1.92 0.79 5.16
C LEU A 131 2.74 1.76 4.32
N TYR A 132 4.04 1.51 4.15
CA TYR A 132 4.88 2.37 3.32
C TYR A 132 4.48 2.30 1.84
N LEU A 133 4.38 1.09 1.28
CA LEU A 133 4.10 0.87 -0.13
C LEU A 133 2.71 1.36 -0.55
N ASN A 134 1.70 1.08 0.27
CA ASN A 134 0.31 1.34 -0.09
C ASN A 134 -0.22 2.69 0.39
N LEU A 135 0.46 3.35 1.34
CA LEU A 135 0.00 4.62 1.88
C LEU A 135 0.99 5.75 1.63
N MET A 136 2.24 5.62 2.11
CA MET A 136 3.18 6.76 2.06
C MET A 136 3.62 7.09 0.64
N SER A 137 4.04 6.09 -0.15
CA SER A 137 4.55 6.32 -1.51
C SER A 137 3.50 6.94 -2.43
N PRO A 138 2.26 6.41 -2.55
CA PRO A 138 1.24 7.03 -3.41
C PRO A 138 0.83 8.42 -2.94
N PHE A 139 0.79 8.65 -1.61
CA PHE A 139 0.37 9.93 -1.05
C PHE A 139 1.38 11.04 -1.37
N VAL A 140 2.67 10.76 -1.17
CA VAL A 140 3.75 11.71 -1.52
C VAL A 140 3.78 11.96 -3.02
N SER A 141 3.65 10.91 -3.83
CA SER A 141 3.61 11.03 -5.29
C SER A 141 2.43 11.84 -5.79
N ALA A 142 1.25 11.70 -5.18
CA ALA A 142 0.07 12.48 -5.51
C ALA A 142 0.24 13.97 -5.16
N ILE A 143 0.80 14.30 -4.00
CA ILE A 143 1.08 15.69 -3.62
C ILE A 143 2.04 16.33 -4.62
N MET A 144 3.16 15.66 -4.91
CA MET A 144 4.14 16.15 -5.87
C MET A 144 3.55 16.35 -7.27
N LEU A 145 2.69 15.43 -7.69
CA LEU A 145 2.00 15.52 -8.97
C LEU A 145 1.06 16.73 -9.03
N ILE A 146 0.26 16.97 -7.97
CA ILE A 146 -0.64 18.12 -7.89
C ILE A 146 0.16 19.42 -7.98
N VAL A 147 1.29 19.51 -7.29
CA VAL A 147 2.18 20.69 -7.36
C VAL A 147 2.73 20.87 -8.78
N PHE A 148 3.22 19.80 -9.40
CA PHE A 148 3.79 19.85 -10.75
C PHE A 148 2.74 20.23 -11.81
N MET A 149 1.55 19.62 -11.73
CA MET A 149 0.41 19.98 -12.58
C MET A 149 -0.06 21.41 -12.36
N GLY A 150 -0.10 21.86 -11.09
CA GLY A 150 -0.46 23.23 -10.75
C GLY A 150 0.46 24.24 -11.43
N ILE A 151 1.77 24.03 -11.33
CA ILE A 151 2.75 24.87 -12.00
C ILE A 151 2.54 24.87 -13.54
N GLY A 152 2.39 23.68 -14.13
CA GLY A 152 2.18 23.56 -15.59
C GLY A 152 0.89 24.21 -16.08
N LEU A 153 -0.23 24.00 -15.38
CA LEU A 153 -1.53 24.57 -15.73
C LEU A 153 -1.60 26.10 -15.53
N THR A 154 -0.83 26.66 -14.60
CA THR A 154 -0.80 28.11 -14.37
C THR A 154 -0.31 28.87 -15.60
N PHE A 155 0.58 28.29 -16.41
CA PHE A 155 1.04 28.88 -17.67
C PHE A 155 -0.05 28.88 -18.77
N VAL A 156 -1.03 27.99 -18.68
CA VAL A 156 -2.13 27.92 -19.67
C VAL A 156 -3.32 28.78 -19.20
N SER A 157 -3.77 28.59 -17.97
CA SER A 157 -4.85 29.37 -17.37
C SER A 157 -4.82 29.22 -15.83
N PRO A 158 -4.64 30.32 -15.07
CA PRO A 158 -4.64 30.27 -13.60
C PRO A 158 -5.95 29.75 -13.02
N LEU A 159 -7.07 30.08 -13.67
CA LEU A 159 -8.41 29.63 -13.23
C LEU A 159 -8.56 28.11 -13.33
N LEU A 160 -8.13 27.52 -14.45
CA LEU A 160 -8.14 26.06 -14.63
C LEU A 160 -7.21 25.35 -13.65
N ALA A 161 -6.02 25.91 -13.41
CA ALA A 161 -5.09 25.39 -12.41
C ALA A 161 -5.74 25.36 -11.02
N LEU A 162 -6.39 26.42 -10.62
CA LEU A 162 -7.04 26.50 -9.30
C LEU A 162 -8.19 25.50 -9.15
N VAL A 163 -9.04 25.37 -10.16
CA VAL A 163 -10.20 24.45 -10.10
C VAL A 163 -9.73 22.99 -10.09
N ILE A 164 -8.81 22.63 -10.97
CA ILE A 164 -8.34 21.21 -11.10
C ILE A 164 -7.49 20.83 -9.89
N CYS A 165 -6.46 21.62 -9.54
CA CYS A 165 -5.60 21.28 -8.40
C CYS A 165 -6.34 21.43 -7.08
N GLY A 166 -7.27 22.38 -6.95
CA GLY A 166 -8.14 22.52 -5.79
C GLY A 166 -9.02 21.28 -5.60
N SER A 167 -9.70 20.82 -6.64
CA SER A 167 -10.54 19.61 -6.58
C SER A 167 -9.72 18.35 -6.24
N LEU A 168 -8.54 18.18 -6.83
CA LEU A 168 -7.66 17.05 -6.53
C LEU A 168 -7.15 17.09 -5.08
N THR A 169 -6.81 18.26 -4.56
CA THR A 169 -6.38 18.44 -3.17
C THR A 169 -7.52 18.12 -2.20
N VAL A 170 -8.72 18.57 -2.48
CA VAL A 170 -9.93 18.26 -1.69
C VAL A 170 -10.18 16.75 -1.68
N LEU A 171 -10.12 16.09 -2.84
CA LEU A 171 -10.24 14.63 -2.94
C LEU A 171 -9.15 13.91 -2.15
N LEU A 172 -7.89 14.35 -2.25
CA LEU A 172 -6.77 13.75 -1.54
C LEU A 172 -6.93 13.78 -0.01
N ILE A 173 -7.63 14.79 0.53
CA ILE A 173 -7.92 14.94 1.95
C ILE A 173 -9.20 14.18 2.36
N ILE A 174 -10.27 14.33 1.58
CA ILE A 174 -11.58 13.77 1.92
C ILE A 174 -11.56 12.23 1.84
N PHE A 175 -10.98 11.63 0.78
CA PHE A 175 -10.99 10.18 0.62
C PHE A 175 -10.35 9.43 1.79
N PRO A 176 -9.11 9.73 2.22
CA PRO A 176 -8.51 9.04 3.36
C PRO A 176 -9.31 9.23 4.65
N MET A 177 -9.85 10.43 4.87
CA MET A 177 -10.65 10.73 6.06
C MET A 177 -11.97 9.95 6.08
N LEU A 178 -12.63 9.86 4.93
CA LEU A 178 -13.88 9.11 4.77
C LEU A 178 -13.64 7.61 4.97
N PHE A 179 -12.64 7.04 4.28
CA PHE A 179 -12.29 5.63 4.42
C PHE A 179 -11.81 5.27 5.83
N TYR A 180 -11.07 6.17 6.50
CA TYR A 180 -10.68 5.97 7.88
C TYR A 180 -11.90 5.90 8.82
N ARG A 181 -12.86 6.81 8.65
CA ARG A 181 -14.09 6.83 9.47
C ARG A 181 -14.96 5.60 9.23
N LEU A 182 -15.16 5.22 7.97
CA LEU A 182 -15.96 4.06 7.59
C LEU A 182 -15.26 2.74 7.96
N GLY A 183 -13.96 2.65 7.75
CA GLY A 183 -13.18 1.42 7.94
C GLY A 183 -12.80 1.12 9.39
N ARG A 184 -12.72 2.14 10.26
CA ARG A 184 -12.18 1.99 11.62
C ARG A 184 -12.91 0.94 12.47
N LYS A 185 -14.24 0.96 12.49
CA LYS A 185 -15.03 0.00 13.29
C LYS A 185 -14.96 -1.41 12.70
N SER A 186 -15.03 -1.52 11.38
CA SER A 186 -15.03 -2.81 10.68
C SER A 186 -13.65 -3.46 10.66
N GLY A 187 -12.60 -2.67 10.49
CA GLY A 187 -11.22 -3.15 10.50
C GLY A 187 -10.82 -3.74 11.84
N ALA A 188 -11.17 -3.10 12.96
CA ALA A 188 -10.87 -3.61 14.29
C ALA A 188 -11.49 -4.99 14.53
N ILE A 189 -12.76 -5.19 14.14
CA ILE A 189 -13.47 -6.47 14.29
C ILE A 189 -12.81 -7.57 13.47
N VAL A 190 -12.43 -7.27 12.22
CA VAL A 190 -11.78 -8.25 11.34
C VAL A 190 -10.38 -8.64 11.85
N ILE A 191 -9.62 -7.67 12.34
CA ILE A 191 -8.28 -7.92 12.91
C ILE A 191 -8.41 -8.82 14.15
N GLN A 192 -9.37 -8.52 15.03
CA GLN A 192 -9.59 -9.29 16.25
C GLN A 192 -10.11 -10.72 15.96
N ALA A 193 -11.01 -10.86 14.98
CA ALA A 193 -11.48 -12.16 14.52
C ALA A 193 -10.34 -13.02 13.94
N ARG A 194 -9.45 -12.43 13.15
CA ARG A 194 -8.25 -13.12 12.62
C ARG A 194 -7.28 -13.52 13.72
N ALA A 195 -7.06 -12.67 14.71
CA ALA A 195 -6.17 -12.97 15.83
C ALA A 195 -6.73 -14.13 16.66
N ASN A 196 -8.03 -14.13 16.95
CA ASN A 196 -8.69 -15.19 17.66
C ASN A 196 -8.67 -16.53 16.90
N TYR A 197 -8.98 -16.52 15.60
CA TYR A 197 -8.90 -17.71 14.75
C TYR A 197 -7.47 -18.29 14.73
N ARG A 198 -6.46 -17.44 14.52
CA ARG A 198 -5.06 -17.87 14.51
C ARG A 198 -4.63 -18.47 15.85
N SER A 199 -5.05 -17.88 16.98
CA SER A 199 -4.76 -18.39 18.32
C SER A 199 -5.38 -19.78 18.52
N GLN A 200 -6.66 -19.96 18.16
CA GLN A 200 -7.35 -21.23 18.26
C GLN A 200 -6.77 -22.30 17.32
N PHE A 201 -6.36 -21.90 16.12
CA PHE A 201 -5.73 -22.81 15.17
C PHE A 201 -4.38 -23.33 15.67
N ILE A 202 -3.56 -22.46 16.26
CA ILE A 202 -2.28 -22.86 16.87
C ILE A 202 -2.52 -23.80 18.06
N GLU A 203 -3.49 -23.49 18.92
CA GLU A 203 -3.87 -24.32 20.04
C GLU A 203 -4.36 -25.70 19.57
N TRP A 204 -5.18 -25.75 18.52
CA TRP A 204 -5.64 -26.98 17.91
C TRP A 204 -4.49 -27.86 17.40
N ILE A 205 -3.49 -27.26 16.73
CA ILE A 205 -2.30 -28.01 16.27
C ILE A 205 -1.48 -28.51 17.45
N GLN A 206 -1.25 -27.69 18.47
CA GLN A 206 -0.43 -28.06 19.62
C GLN A 206 -1.07 -29.16 20.46
N MET A 207 -2.39 -29.16 20.60
CA MET A 207 -3.15 -30.14 21.39
C MET A 207 -3.71 -31.28 20.54
N HIS A 208 -3.31 -31.38 19.26
CA HIS A 208 -3.90 -32.38 18.35
C HIS A 208 -3.73 -33.83 18.85
N ALA A 209 -2.57 -34.17 19.41
CA ALA A 209 -2.30 -35.49 19.98
C ALA A 209 -3.24 -35.79 21.19
N GLU A 210 -3.50 -34.79 22.02
CA GLU A 210 -4.41 -34.91 23.16
C GLU A 210 -5.86 -35.03 22.69
N PHE A 211 -6.29 -34.30 21.68
CA PHE A 211 -7.61 -34.40 21.08
C PHE A 211 -7.88 -35.78 20.48
N LEU A 212 -6.87 -36.43 19.90
CA LEU A 212 -6.94 -37.80 19.41
C LEU A 212 -7.09 -38.81 20.57
N LEU A 213 -6.33 -38.58 21.63
CA LEU A 213 -6.35 -39.46 22.80
C LEU A 213 -7.73 -39.48 23.53
N PHE A 214 -8.40 -38.33 23.57
CA PHE A 214 -9.69 -38.12 24.22
C PHE A 214 -10.89 -38.20 23.27
N ASP A 215 -10.68 -38.53 22.00
CA ASP A 215 -11.72 -38.61 20.95
C ASP A 215 -12.59 -37.34 20.79
N VAL A 216 -12.01 -36.18 21.03
CA VAL A 216 -12.69 -34.87 20.92
C VAL A 216 -12.32 -34.05 19.67
N VAL A 217 -11.63 -34.67 18.71
CA VAL A 217 -11.19 -34.00 17.45
C VAL A 217 -12.38 -33.39 16.72
N GLY A 218 -13.51 -34.06 16.63
CA GLY A 218 -14.70 -33.58 15.96
C GLY A 218 -15.27 -32.29 16.59
N GLN A 219 -15.29 -32.23 17.91
CA GLN A 219 -15.80 -31.06 18.66
C GLN A 219 -14.84 -29.86 18.50
N ALA A 220 -13.53 -30.11 18.60
CA ALA A 220 -12.51 -29.08 18.42
C ALA A 220 -12.52 -28.51 17.01
N THR A 221 -12.67 -29.35 15.98
CA THR A 221 -12.77 -28.92 14.56
C THR A 221 -14.05 -28.13 14.30
N ASN A 222 -15.18 -28.53 14.87
CA ASN A 222 -16.44 -27.79 14.74
C ASN A 222 -16.35 -26.38 15.36
N LYS A 223 -15.69 -26.25 16.51
CA LYS A 223 -15.47 -24.98 17.18
C LYS A 223 -14.58 -24.05 16.32
N LEU A 224 -13.55 -24.60 15.70
CA LEU A 224 -12.68 -23.86 14.80
C LEU A 224 -13.44 -23.35 13.56
N ASN A 225 -14.24 -24.24 12.92
CA ASN A 225 -15.06 -23.89 11.76
C ASN A 225 -16.14 -22.85 12.08
N GLN A 226 -16.73 -22.89 13.28
CA GLN A 226 -17.66 -21.85 13.72
C GLN A 226 -16.99 -20.50 13.88
N THR A 227 -15.78 -20.47 14.42
CA THR A 227 -15.01 -19.23 14.56
C THR A 227 -14.63 -18.64 13.20
N GLU A 228 -14.29 -19.49 12.23
CA GLU A 228 -14.02 -19.07 10.85
C GLU A 228 -15.29 -18.50 10.17
N LYS A 229 -16.41 -19.22 10.25
CA LYS A 229 -17.69 -18.78 9.69
C LYS A 229 -18.13 -17.43 10.27
N ASN A 230 -18.02 -17.26 11.58
CA ASN A 230 -18.34 -15.99 12.22
C ASN A 230 -17.43 -14.85 11.73
N GLY A 231 -16.15 -15.11 11.55
CA GLY A 231 -15.19 -14.16 10.99
C GLY A 231 -15.50 -13.80 9.52
N LEU A 232 -15.94 -14.78 8.71
CA LEU A 232 -16.32 -14.58 7.32
C LEU A 232 -17.69 -13.87 7.20
N MET A 233 -18.69 -14.22 7.99
CA MET A 233 -20.00 -13.55 7.98
C MET A 233 -19.90 -12.06 8.32
N HIS A 234 -18.98 -11.67 9.22
CA HIS A 234 -18.69 -10.25 9.47
C HIS A 234 -18.05 -9.53 8.27
N ARG A 235 -17.43 -10.26 7.34
CA ARG A 235 -16.91 -9.71 6.08
C ARG A 235 -18.01 -9.52 5.04
N VAL A 236 -18.86 -10.53 4.84
CA VAL A 236 -19.90 -10.54 3.79
C VAL A 236 -21.02 -9.56 4.12
N LYS A 237 -21.50 -9.53 5.37
CA LYS A 237 -22.62 -8.66 5.81
C LYS A 237 -22.34 -7.15 5.73
N LYS A 238 -21.16 -6.74 5.24
CA LYS A 238 -20.74 -5.34 5.05
C LYS A 238 -20.18 -5.05 3.65
N ALA A 239 -20.18 -6.04 2.76
CA ALA A 239 -19.90 -5.84 1.33
C ALA A 239 -21.19 -5.51 0.55
N ASP A 240 -22.36 -5.79 1.16
CA ASP A 240 -23.70 -5.32 0.76
C ASP A 240 -24.06 -4.07 1.59
#